data_52f36d974b4fe9ea5a635500be5f0e01
#
_entry.id   52f36d974b4fe9ea5a635500be5f0e01
#
_cell.length_a   1.000
_cell.length_b   1.000
_cell.length_c   1.000
_cell.angle_alpha   90.00
_cell.angle_beta   90.00
_cell.angle_gamma   90.00
#
_symmetry.space_group_name_H-M   'P 1'
#
loop_
_entity.id
_entity.type
_entity.pdbx_description
1 polymer ?
#
loop_
_entity_poly.entity_id
_entity_poly.type
_entity_poly.pdbx_seq_one_letter_code
_entity_poly.pdbx_strand_id
1 'polypeptide(L)'
;PNGLTDDERLLVKRNLGFFSTADSLAANNIVLGTYRQITNPECRQYLLRQAFEEAIHTHAYQYIVESIGLDEGEIFNMYHEVPSIRDKDEFLLPFIDTLTNPDFRTGTPEADQKLLKSLIVFACIMEGLFFYVGFVQILALGRQNKMTGAAEQYQYILRDESMHLNFGVDLINQ
;
A
#
# COMPACT_ATOMS: atom_id res chain seq x y z
N PRO A 1 -20.54 -2.30 -13.65
CA PRO A 1 -20.50 -3.74 -13.64
C PRO A 1 -20.98 -4.41 -14.92
N ASN A 2 -21.97 -3.85 -15.66
CA ASN A 2 -22.55 -4.55 -16.82
C ASN A 2 -21.67 -4.51 -18.11
N GLY A 3 -20.47 -4.01 -18.06
CA GLY A 3 -19.54 -3.91 -19.20
C GLY A 3 -18.22 -4.65 -19.00
N LEU A 4 -18.03 -5.34 -17.87
CA LEU A 4 -16.82 -6.13 -17.61
C LEU A 4 -17.03 -7.61 -18.03
N THR A 5 -16.01 -8.21 -18.61
CA THR A 5 -15.91 -9.66 -18.78
C THR A 5 -15.69 -10.34 -17.41
N ASP A 6 -15.83 -11.66 -17.34
CA ASP A 6 -15.59 -12.41 -16.10
C ASP A 6 -14.13 -12.30 -15.64
N ASP A 7 -13.18 -12.31 -16.57
CA ASP A 7 -11.75 -12.11 -16.27
C ASP A 7 -11.47 -10.69 -15.75
N GLU A 8 -12.09 -9.67 -16.33
CA GLU A 8 -11.98 -8.29 -15.85
C GLU A 8 -12.60 -8.12 -14.46
N ARG A 9 -13.73 -8.79 -14.18
CA ARG A 9 -14.32 -8.82 -12.84
C ARG A 9 -13.40 -9.47 -11.82
N LEU A 10 -12.79 -10.59 -12.17
CA LEU A 10 -11.84 -11.28 -11.31
C LEU A 10 -10.60 -10.42 -11.06
N LEU A 11 -10.09 -9.72 -12.09
CA LEU A 11 -8.98 -8.78 -11.97
C LEU A 11 -9.34 -7.66 -10.99
N VAL A 12 -10.49 -7.01 -11.13
CA VAL A 12 -10.95 -5.94 -10.24
C VAL A 12 -11.08 -6.44 -8.80
N LYS A 13 -11.70 -7.60 -8.58
CA LYS A 13 -11.84 -8.20 -7.25
C LYS A 13 -10.47 -8.42 -6.57
N ARG A 14 -9.53 -9.06 -7.28
CA ARG A 14 -8.20 -9.35 -6.74
C ARG A 14 -7.38 -8.08 -6.51
N ASN A 15 -7.53 -7.09 -7.37
CA ASN A 15 -6.90 -5.77 -7.22
C ASN A 15 -7.38 -5.09 -5.93
N LEU A 16 -8.69 -4.98 -5.73
CA LEU A 16 -9.28 -4.41 -4.53
C LEU A 16 -8.95 -5.24 -3.28
N GLY A 17 -8.91 -6.58 -3.39
CA GLY A 17 -8.51 -7.46 -2.30
C GLY A 17 -7.06 -7.25 -1.85
N PHE A 18 -6.17 -6.92 -2.75
CA PHE A 18 -4.79 -6.54 -2.40
C PHE A 18 -4.75 -5.17 -1.70
N PHE A 19 -5.30 -4.13 -2.32
CA PHE A 19 -5.24 -2.77 -1.78
C PHE A 19 -5.99 -2.58 -0.46
N SER A 20 -7.08 -3.29 -0.25
CA SER A 20 -7.87 -3.20 0.99
C SER A 20 -7.08 -3.57 2.26
N THR A 21 -6.00 -4.35 2.13
CA THR A 21 -5.12 -4.73 3.24
C THR A 21 -3.77 -4.03 3.20
N ALA A 22 -3.23 -3.81 2.01
CA ALA A 22 -1.87 -3.29 1.81
C ALA A 22 -1.68 -1.90 2.42
N ASP A 23 -2.59 -0.95 2.17
CA ASP A 23 -2.49 0.42 2.70
C ASP A 23 -2.62 0.46 4.23
N SER A 24 -3.42 -0.45 4.81
CA SER A 24 -3.47 -0.61 6.28
C SER A 24 -2.14 -1.11 6.85
N LEU A 25 -1.47 -2.02 6.14
CA LEU A 25 -0.11 -2.47 6.52
C LEU A 25 0.90 -1.32 6.40
N ALA A 26 0.81 -0.51 5.34
CA ALA A 26 1.65 0.68 5.16
C ALA A 26 1.46 1.68 6.31
N ALA A 27 0.23 2.05 6.61
CA ALA A 27 -0.10 2.97 7.71
C ALA A 27 0.43 2.46 9.05
N ASN A 28 0.22 1.19 9.37
CA ASN A 28 0.72 0.57 10.61
C ASN A 28 2.24 0.57 10.66
N ASN A 29 2.92 0.22 9.56
CA ASN A 29 4.39 0.27 9.49
C ASN A 29 4.93 1.68 9.71
N ILE A 30 4.28 2.70 9.12
CA ILE A 30 4.67 4.10 9.31
C ILE A 30 4.52 4.50 10.78
N VAL A 31 3.34 4.36 11.36
CA VAL A 31 3.01 4.90 12.69
C VAL A 31 3.69 4.11 13.80
N LEU A 32 3.66 2.78 13.75
CA LEU A 32 4.16 1.92 14.81
C LEU A 32 5.64 1.57 14.68
N GLY A 33 6.20 1.68 13.47
CA GLY A 33 7.58 1.31 13.17
C GLY A 33 8.45 2.49 12.79
N THR A 34 8.37 2.92 11.53
CA THR A 34 9.28 3.88 10.91
C THR A 34 9.32 5.22 11.65
N TYR A 35 8.18 5.80 11.99
CA TYR A 35 8.07 7.09 12.68
C TYR A 35 8.91 7.15 13.97
N ARG A 36 8.97 6.05 14.72
CA ARG A 36 9.73 5.98 15.97
C ARG A 36 11.24 6.04 15.77
N GLN A 37 11.72 5.62 14.62
CA GLN A 37 13.15 5.55 14.31
C GLN A 37 13.68 6.83 13.66
N ILE A 38 12.81 7.64 13.07
CA ILE A 38 13.17 8.89 12.41
C ILE A 38 13.20 10.03 13.44
N THR A 39 14.30 10.77 13.50
CA THR A 39 14.51 11.86 14.46
C THR A 39 14.32 13.25 13.87
N ASN A 40 14.49 13.40 12.55
CA ASN A 40 14.27 14.68 11.86
C ASN A 40 12.80 15.09 11.94
N PRO A 41 12.47 16.29 12.46
CA PRO A 41 11.08 16.71 12.69
C PRO A 41 10.28 16.91 11.41
N GLU A 42 10.88 17.36 10.33
CA GLU A 42 10.22 17.57 9.05
C GLU A 42 9.86 16.22 8.42
N CYS A 43 10.77 15.25 8.44
CA CYS A 43 10.50 13.89 8.00
C CYS A 43 9.39 13.22 8.83
N ARG A 44 9.35 13.46 10.14
CA ARG A 44 8.27 12.96 11.00
C ARG A 44 6.92 13.57 10.66
N GLN A 45 6.87 14.87 10.35
CA GLN A 45 5.64 15.52 9.89
C GLN A 45 5.14 14.90 8.57
N TYR A 46 6.05 14.64 7.64
CA TYR A 46 5.69 14.00 6.39
C TYR A 46 5.17 12.57 6.59
N LEU A 47 5.83 11.77 7.43
CA LEU A 47 5.37 10.41 7.76
C LEU A 47 3.95 10.38 8.36
N LEU A 48 3.59 11.37 9.18
CA LEU A 48 2.22 11.52 9.69
C LEU A 48 1.23 11.86 8.56
N ARG A 49 1.64 12.70 7.62
CA ARG A 49 0.84 13.03 6.45
C ARG A 49 0.65 11.79 5.57
N GLN A 50 1.72 11.05 5.29
CA GLN A 50 1.67 9.81 4.53
C GLN A 50 0.71 8.80 5.17
N ALA A 51 0.84 8.54 6.48
CA ALA A 51 -0.05 7.63 7.19
C ALA A 51 -1.53 8.08 7.14
N PHE A 52 -1.80 9.37 7.12
CA PHE A 52 -3.15 9.90 6.92
C PHE A 52 -3.66 9.63 5.50
N GLU A 53 -2.82 9.79 4.47
CA GLU A 53 -3.17 9.50 3.08
C GLU A 53 -3.48 8.02 2.89
N GLU A 54 -2.70 7.11 3.50
CA GLU A 54 -2.99 5.66 3.48
C GLU A 54 -4.37 5.33 4.08
N ALA A 55 -4.78 6.03 5.13
CA ALA A 55 -6.12 5.86 5.69
C ALA A 55 -7.22 6.35 4.72
N ILE A 56 -6.97 7.41 3.96
CA ILE A 56 -7.88 7.91 2.91
C ILE A 56 -7.94 6.91 1.74
N HIS A 57 -6.80 6.33 1.34
CA HIS A 57 -6.74 5.32 0.29
C HIS A 57 -7.53 4.07 0.68
N THR A 58 -7.35 3.57 1.89
CA THR A 58 -8.14 2.44 2.43
C THR A 58 -9.64 2.71 2.34
N HIS A 59 -10.07 3.90 2.74
CA HIS A 59 -11.48 4.29 2.66
C HIS A 59 -11.96 4.40 1.20
N ALA A 60 -11.13 4.87 0.28
CA ALA A 60 -11.46 4.96 -1.14
C ALA A 60 -11.69 3.56 -1.76
N TYR A 61 -10.85 2.57 -1.44
CA TYR A 61 -11.04 1.19 -1.90
C TYR A 61 -12.32 0.57 -1.33
N GLN A 62 -12.59 0.78 -0.05
CA GLN A 62 -13.83 0.33 0.57
C GLN A 62 -15.05 0.94 -0.13
N TYR A 63 -15.03 2.24 -0.39
CA TYR A 63 -16.10 2.91 -1.13
C TYR A 63 -16.28 2.36 -2.55
N ILE A 64 -15.20 1.99 -3.25
CA ILE A 64 -15.29 1.34 -4.56
C ILE A 64 -15.96 -0.04 -4.44
N VAL A 65 -15.55 -0.86 -3.46
CA VAL A 65 -16.15 -2.19 -3.20
C VAL A 65 -17.65 -2.08 -3.01
N GLU A 66 -18.09 -1.17 -2.12
CA GLU A 66 -19.52 -0.90 -1.86
C GLU A 66 -20.26 -0.42 -3.12
N SER A 67 -19.67 0.55 -3.85
CA SER A 67 -20.30 1.20 -5.02
C SER A 67 -20.57 0.24 -6.18
N ILE A 68 -19.75 -0.81 -6.33
CA ILE A 68 -19.93 -1.82 -7.39
C ILE A 68 -20.63 -3.08 -6.89
N GLY A 69 -21.04 -3.10 -5.63
CA GLY A 69 -21.83 -4.17 -5.03
C GLY A 69 -21.05 -5.48 -4.87
N LEU A 70 -19.76 -5.41 -4.56
CA LEU A 70 -18.96 -6.58 -4.20
C LEU A 70 -19.22 -6.95 -2.74
N ASP A 71 -19.07 -8.23 -2.42
CA ASP A 71 -19.10 -8.70 -1.04
C ASP A 71 -17.82 -8.28 -0.32
N GLU A 72 -17.95 -7.45 0.70
CA GLU A 72 -16.81 -6.94 1.47
C GLU A 72 -16.05 -8.06 2.18
N GLY A 73 -16.76 -9.05 2.70
CA GLY A 73 -16.14 -10.20 3.37
C GLY A 73 -15.29 -11.02 2.39
N GLU A 74 -15.77 -11.24 1.15
CA GLU A 74 -14.99 -11.89 0.09
C GLU A 74 -13.72 -11.08 -0.22
N ILE A 75 -13.85 -9.77 -0.39
CA ILE A 75 -12.72 -8.91 -0.75
C ILE A 75 -11.67 -8.85 0.37
N PHE A 76 -12.09 -8.62 1.61
CA PHE A 76 -11.17 -8.54 2.75
C PHE A 76 -10.53 -9.87 3.13
N ASN A 77 -11.13 -11.03 2.76
CA ASN A 77 -10.53 -12.34 2.99
C ASN A 77 -9.54 -12.79 1.90
N MET A 78 -9.40 -12.03 0.80
CA MET A 78 -8.54 -12.45 -0.31
C MET A 78 -7.07 -12.61 0.05
N TYR A 79 -6.57 -11.91 1.07
CA TYR A 79 -5.21 -12.08 1.55
C TYR A 79 -4.95 -13.49 2.14
N HIS A 80 -6.00 -14.20 2.57
CA HIS A 80 -5.91 -15.59 2.97
C HIS A 80 -6.09 -16.58 1.80
N GLU A 81 -7.03 -16.26 0.90
CA GLU A 81 -7.52 -17.21 -0.11
C GLU A 81 -6.73 -17.14 -1.42
N VAL A 82 -6.21 -15.95 -1.78
CA VAL A 82 -5.51 -15.74 -3.05
C VAL A 82 -4.00 -15.84 -2.85
N PRO A 83 -3.33 -16.90 -3.35
CA PRO A 83 -1.90 -17.12 -3.10
C PRO A 83 -1.02 -15.94 -3.46
N SER A 84 -1.26 -15.28 -4.60
CA SER A 84 -0.44 -14.14 -5.05
C SER A 84 -0.58 -12.89 -4.18
N ILE A 85 -1.69 -12.73 -3.45
CA ILE A 85 -1.87 -11.66 -2.46
C ILE A 85 -1.17 -12.06 -1.18
N ARG A 86 -1.44 -13.26 -0.68
CA ARG A 86 -0.83 -13.81 0.54
C ARG A 86 0.70 -13.79 0.47
N ASP A 87 1.28 -14.23 -0.64
CA ASP A 87 2.74 -14.28 -0.81
C ASP A 87 3.39 -12.89 -0.70
N LYS A 88 2.69 -11.83 -1.16
CA LYS A 88 3.15 -10.44 -0.98
C LYS A 88 3.09 -10.00 0.48
N ASP A 89 2.00 -10.30 1.16
CA ASP A 89 1.83 -9.97 2.58
C ASP A 89 2.85 -10.73 3.44
N GLU A 90 3.03 -12.03 3.21
CA GLU A 90 4.05 -12.85 3.89
C GLU A 90 5.48 -12.34 3.63
N PHE A 91 5.75 -11.77 2.45
CA PHE A 91 7.03 -11.12 2.17
C PHE A 91 7.21 -9.84 2.99
N LEU A 92 6.17 -9.04 3.19
CA LEU A 92 6.22 -7.75 3.88
C LEU A 92 6.27 -7.89 5.42
N LEU A 93 5.54 -8.86 5.98
CA LEU A 93 5.36 -9.03 7.43
C LEU A 93 6.66 -9.04 8.25
N PRO A 94 7.75 -9.75 7.88
CA PRO A 94 8.98 -9.76 8.67
C PRO A 94 9.63 -8.38 8.84
N PHE A 95 9.44 -7.48 7.86
CA PHE A 95 9.96 -6.12 7.92
C PHE A 95 9.12 -5.24 8.84
N ILE A 96 7.79 -5.42 8.82
CA ILE A 96 6.86 -4.77 9.74
C ILE A 96 7.15 -5.22 11.17
N ASP A 97 7.20 -6.51 11.43
CA ASP A 97 7.44 -7.08 12.76
C ASP A 97 8.76 -6.60 13.36
N THR A 98 9.79 -6.43 12.52
CA THR A 98 11.08 -5.91 12.97
C THR A 98 10.96 -4.48 13.50
N LEU A 99 10.30 -3.58 12.76
CA LEU A 99 10.21 -2.17 13.12
C LEU A 99 9.17 -1.88 14.19
N THR A 100 8.08 -2.64 14.21
CA THR A 100 7.00 -2.48 15.20
C THR A 100 7.34 -3.08 16.56
N ASN A 101 8.36 -3.94 16.63
CA ASN A 101 8.84 -4.45 17.91
C ASN A 101 9.18 -3.30 18.85
N PRO A 102 8.54 -3.19 20.04
CA PRO A 102 8.77 -2.10 20.98
C PRO A 102 10.21 -2.02 21.50
N ASP A 103 10.97 -3.10 21.43
CA ASP A 103 12.37 -3.16 21.87
C ASP A 103 13.37 -2.88 20.76
N PHE A 104 12.92 -2.74 19.50
CA PHE A 104 13.79 -2.40 18.39
C PHE A 104 14.39 -1.00 18.57
N ARG A 105 15.69 -0.90 18.46
CA ARG A 105 16.46 0.37 18.52
C ARG A 105 17.49 0.40 17.41
N THR A 106 17.68 1.56 16.80
CA THR A 106 18.77 1.88 15.87
C THR A 106 20.01 2.31 16.64
N GLY A 107 21.13 2.44 15.92
CA GLY A 107 22.43 2.88 16.48
C GLY A 107 23.47 1.78 16.58
N THR A 108 23.18 0.60 16.04
CA THR A 108 24.18 -0.43 15.73
C THR A 108 24.14 -0.77 14.25
N PRO A 109 25.26 -1.17 13.62
CA PRO A 109 25.28 -1.50 12.19
C PRO A 109 24.21 -2.52 11.77
N GLU A 110 23.92 -3.52 12.61
CA GLU A 110 22.94 -4.55 12.35
C GLU A 110 21.51 -4.01 12.42
N ALA A 111 21.21 -3.15 13.40
CA ALA A 111 19.90 -2.53 13.55
C ALA A 111 19.64 -1.49 12.47
N ASP A 112 20.65 -0.66 12.16
CA ASP A 112 20.57 0.34 11.10
C ASP A 112 20.36 -0.31 9.73
N GLN A 113 21.03 -1.45 9.46
CA GLN A 113 20.80 -2.23 8.26
C GLN A 113 19.36 -2.81 8.18
N LYS A 114 18.78 -3.21 9.32
CA LYS A 114 17.38 -3.66 9.35
C LYS A 114 16.41 -2.53 9.05
N LEU A 115 16.64 -1.34 9.62
CA LEU A 115 15.85 -0.16 9.31
C LEU A 115 15.95 0.17 7.81
N LEU A 116 17.16 0.25 7.27
CA LEU A 116 17.38 0.55 5.86
C LEU A 116 16.67 -0.46 4.93
N LYS A 117 16.77 -1.75 5.22
CA LYS A 117 16.06 -2.79 4.46
C LYS A 117 14.56 -2.60 4.49
N SER A 118 13.99 -2.26 5.65
CA SER A 118 12.55 -2.01 5.79
C SER A 118 12.12 -0.78 5.00
N LEU A 119 12.89 0.30 5.03
CA LEU A 119 12.63 1.50 4.23
C LEU A 119 12.64 1.19 2.73
N ILE A 120 13.62 0.43 2.25
CA ILE A 120 13.70 -0.01 0.83
C ILE A 120 12.50 -0.88 0.46
N VAL A 121 12.13 -1.83 1.30
CA VAL A 121 11.01 -2.74 1.03
C VAL A 121 9.70 -1.97 0.95
N PHE A 122 9.44 -1.06 1.88
CA PHE A 122 8.19 -0.30 1.87
C PHE A 122 8.16 0.75 0.76
N ALA A 123 9.14 1.62 0.65
CA ALA A 123 9.13 2.70 -0.33
C ALA A 123 9.31 2.19 -1.77
N CYS A 124 10.27 1.28 -2.02
CA CYS A 124 10.61 0.91 -3.39
C CYS A 124 9.85 -0.33 -3.88
N ILE A 125 9.64 -1.34 -3.01
CA ILE A 125 9.00 -2.60 -3.42
C ILE A 125 7.49 -2.52 -3.24
N MET A 126 7.00 -2.12 -2.09
CA MET A 126 5.57 -2.05 -1.83
C MET A 126 4.94 -0.87 -2.59
N GLU A 127 5.29 0.35 -2.25
CA GLU A 127 4.71 1.56 -2.84
C GLU A 127 5.22 1.82 -4.27
N GLY A 128 6.50 1.53 -4.56
CA GLY A 128 7.09 1.77 -5.88
C GLY A 128 6.84 0.67 -6.93
N LEU A 129 6.60 -0.59 -6.52
CA LEU A 129 6.41 -1.70 -7.45
C LEU A 129 5.02 -2.34 -7.32
N PHE A 130 4.67 -2.86 -6.14
CA PHE A 130 3.43 -3.61 -5.97
C PHE A 130 2.20 -2.73 -6.25
N PHE A 131 2.20 -1.50 -5.73
CA PHE A 131 1.09 -0.57 -5.93
C PHE A 131 0.97 -0.15 -7.39
N TYR A 132 2.07 0.21 -8.04
CA TYR A 132 2.04 0.63 -9.45
C TYR A 132 1.55 -0.47 -10.39
N VAL A 133 1.92 -1.72 -10.15
CA VAL A 133 1.36 -2.86 -10.89
C VAL A 133 -0.16 -2.95 -10.71
N GLY A 134 -0.64 -2.71 -9.50
CA GLY A 134 -2.08 -2.66 -9.21
C GLY A 134 -2.78 -1.47 -9.91
N PHE A 135 -2.19 -0.29 -9.85
CA PHE A 135 -2.76 0.92 -10.46
C PHE A 135 -2.93 0.78 -11.97
N VAL A 136 -1.92 0.24 -12.67
CA VAL A 136 -1.97 0.04 -14.12
C VAL A 136 -3.17 -0.81 -14.55
N GLN A 137 -3.57 -1.78 -13.76
CA GLN A 137 -4.70 -2.67 -14.07
C GLN A 137 -6.02 -1.89 -14.16
N ILE A 138 -6.33 -1.07 -13.15
CA ILE A 138 -7.56 -0.28 -13.12
C ILE A 138 -7.52 0.89 -14.11
N LEU A 139 -6.36 1.55 -14.24
CA LEU A 139 -6.18 2.63 -15.21
C LEU A 139 -6.31 2.13 -16.67
N ALA A 140 -5.88 0.89 -16.96
CA ALA A 140 -6.07 0.27 -18.27
C ALA A 140 -7.55 0.02 -18.58
N LEU A 141 -8.36 -0.36 -17.58
CA LEU A 141 -9.82 -0.45 -17.75
C LEU A 141 -10.43 0.94 -17.98
N GLY A 142 -9.97 1.96 -17.27
CA GLY A 142 -10.40 3.36 -17.44
C GLY A 142 -10.16 3.86 -18.89
N ARG A 143 -9.01 3.52 -19.48
CA ARG A 143 -8.71 3.84 -20.89
C ARG A 143 -9.65 3.15 -21.90
N GLN A 144 -10.28 2.07 -21.50
CA GLN A 144 -11.31 1.37 -22.29
C GLN A 144 -12.73 1.85 -21.98
N ASN A 145 -12.87 2.94 -21.25
CA ASN A 145 -14.16 3.49 -20.80
C ASN A 145 -14.92 2.54 -19.85
N LYS A 146 -14.17 1.71 -19.10
CA LYS A 146 -14.67 0.79 -18.08
C LYS A 146 -14.18 1.25 -16.70
N MET A 147 -14.99 1.08 -15.66
CA MET A 147 -14.60 1.45 -14.28
C MET A 147 -14.07 2.89 -14.16
N THR A 148 -14.63 3.83 -14.91
CA THR A 148 -14.09 5.20 -15.04
C THR A 148 -14.02 5.94 -13.70
N GLY A 149 -15.03 5.80 -12.83
CA GLY A 149 -15.01 6.39 -11.49
C GLY A 149 -13.91 5.80 -10.60
N ALA A 150 -13.71 4.48 -10.64
CA ALA A 150 -12.60 3.85 -9.93
C ALA A 150 -11.25 4.31 -10.51
N ALA A 151 -11.12 4.35 -11.84
CA ALA A 151 -9.91 4.81 -12.49
C ALA A 151 -9.56 6.26 -12.10
N GLU A 152 -10.55 7.14 -11.93
CA GLU A 152 -10.35 8.50 -11.43
C GLU A 152 -9.81 8.51 -10.00
N GLN A 153 -10.39 7.71 -9.10
CA GLN A 153 -9.88 7.58 -7.72
C GLN A 153 -8.43 7.07 -7.70
N TYR A 154 -8.12 6.06 -8.51
CA TYR A 154 -6.76 5.52 -8.65
C TYR A 154 -5.75 6.55 -9.17
N GLN A 155 -6.17 7.54 -9.96
CA GLN A 155 -5.27 8.64 -10.38
C GLN A 155 -4.89 9.55 -9.21
N TYR A 156 -5.81 9.84 -8.29
CA TYR A 156 -5.52 10.61 -7.09
C TYR A 156 -4.58 9.84 -6.16
N ILE A 157 -4.87 8.57 -5.92
CA ILE A 157 -4.03 7.69 -5.11
C ILE A 157 -2.62 7.59 -5.70
N LEU A 158 -2.48 7.29 -6.99
CA LEU A 158 -1.19 7.22 -7.69
C LEU A 158 -0.36 8.50 -7.55
N ARG A 159 -0.99 9.67 -7.53
CA ARG A 159 -0.30 10.94 -7.30
C ARG A 159 0.29 10.98 -5.90
N ASP A 160 -0.47 10.58 -4.89
CA ASP A 160 -0.01 10.56 -3.50
C ASP A 160 1.13 9.54 -3.34
N GLU A 161 0.98 8.33 -3.91
CA GLU A 161 2.02 7.29 -3.90
C GLU A 161 3.31 7.72 -4.61
N SER A 162 3.21 8.56 -5.64
CA SER A 162 4.40 9.15 -6.27
C SER A 162 5.19 10.03 -5.32
N MET A 163 4.52 10.75 -4.44
CA MET A 163 5.18 11.56 -3.40
C MET A 163 5.74 10.68 -2.29
N HIS A 164 5.03 9.63 -1.88
CA HIS A 164 5.50 8.66 -0.88
C HIS A 164 6.79 7.98 -1.32
N LEU A 165 6.83 7.47 -2.56
CA LEU A 165 8.01 6.87 -3.15
C LEU A 165 9.20 7.83 -3.18
N ASN A 166 9.00 9.06 -3.67
CA ASN A 166 10.08 10.05 -3.75
C ASN A 166 10.62 10.41 -2.36
N PHE A 167 9.74 10.64 -1.38
CA PHE A 167 10.14 10.88 -0.01
C PHE A 167 10.92 9.69 0.58
N GLY A 168 10.45 8.46 0.34
CA GLY A 168 11.11 7.25 0.81
C GLY A 168 12.52 7.10 0.22
N VAL A 169 12.67 7.36 -1.08
CA VAL A 169 13.98 7.35 -1.75
C VAL A 169 14.92 8.43 -1.18
N ASP A 170 14.41 9.63 -0.95
CA ASP A 170 15.18 10.70 -0.33
C ASP A 170 15.63 10.32 1.10
N LEU A 171 14.71 9.74 1.89
CA LEU A 171 15.01 9.28 3.25
C LEU A 171 16.05 8.15 3.29
N ILE A 172 16.03 7.24 2.32
CA ILE A 172 17.01 6.14 2.19
C ILE A 172 18.40 6.66 1.86
N ASN A 173 18.50 7.77 1.14
CA ASN A 173 19.77 8.35 0.69
C ASN A 173 20.42 9.29 1.72
N GLN A 174 19.80 9.55 2.85
CA GLN A 174 20.32 10.39 3.93
C GLN A 174 21.05 9.58 4.99
#